data_3f9868fb62ebf4d3cbb3e57d2035c7ed
#
_entry.id   3f9868fb62ebf4d3cbb3e57d2035c7ed
#
_cell.length_a   1.000
_cell.length_b   1.000
_cell.length_c   1.000
_cell.angle_alpha   90.00
_cell.angle_beta   90.00
_cell.angle_gamma   90.00
#
_symmetry.space_group_name_H-M   'P 1'
#
loop_
_entity.id
_entity.type
_entity.pdbx_description
1 polymer ?
#
loop_
_entity_poly.entity_id
_entity_poly.type
_entity_poly.pdbx_seq_one_letter_code
_entity_poly.pdbx_strand_id
1 'polypeptide(L)'
;MRAFWVRVFVLGCLLAPGWAGAQQTLPANGLFLVAKPSLLDPNFARTVVLVTQAEDASTVGVIINRPSNLKLSQFLSPEFPTQNYRDPIFAGGPVMRQAIVAVYHSDAVPEAPAFHVLKGVYLTMHPDNIQKLLADPKARYRIYAGFSGWAPRQLESEFMRDGWFVLPADEAMVFRNDAEGLWDELVERAMRRGPQTRK
;
A
#
# COMPACT_ATOMS: atom_id res chain seq x y z
N MET A 1 -67.89 40.44 -17.73
CA MET A 1 -67.53 39.05 -17.53
C MET A 1 -66.13 38.88 -18.08
N ARG A 2 -65.09 38.78 -17.16
CA ARG A 2 -63.73 38.65 -17.54
C ARG A 2 -63.31 37.17 -17.20
N ALA A 3 -62.96 36.42 -18.22
CA ALA A 3 -62.53 35.03 -18.10
C ALA A 3 -61.05 35.00 -17.66
N PHE A 4 -60.81 34.37 -16.51
CA PHE A 4 -59.46 34.11 -15.97
C PHE A 4 -58.94 32.80 -16.55
N TRP A 5 -57.83 32.88 -17.34
CA TRP A 5 -57.11 31.70 -17.80
C TRP A 5 -56.07 31.31 -16.76
N VAL A 6 -56.24 30.16 -16.12
CA VAL A 6 -55.25 29.55 -15.23
C VAL A 6 -54.25 28.77 -16.09
N ARG A 7 -53.01 29.26 -16.15
CA ARG A 7 -51.88 28.51 -16.73
C ARG A 7 -51.33 27.55 -15.72
N VAL A 8 -51.52 26.24 -15.95
CA VAL A 8 -50.89 25.17 -15.20
C VAL A 8 -49.43 25.04 -15.69
N PHE A 9 -48.45 25.39 -14.84
CA PHE A 9 -47.04 25.10 -15.07
C PHE A 9 -46.79 23.66 -14.67
N VAL A 10 -46.56 22.78 -15.64
CA VAL A 10 -46.01 21.43 -15.36
C VAL A 10 -44.50 21.57 -15.14
N LEU A 11 -44.10 21.45 -13.91
CA LEU A 11 -42.68 21.43 -13.50
C LEU A 11 -42.12 20.06 -13.86
N GLY A 12 -41.44 19.95 -15.00
CA GLY A 12 -40.71 18.75 -15.42
C GLY A 12 -39.50 18.53 -14.51
N CYS A 13 -39.56 17.51 -13.66
CA CYS A 13 -38.43 17.05 -12.88
C CYS A 13 -37.43 16.39 -13.84
N LEU A 14 -36.38 17.13 -14.24
CA LEU A 14 -35.20 16.58 -14.92
C LEU A 14 -34.43 15.75 -13.92
N LEU A 15 -34.58 14.44 -14.00
CA LEU A 15 -33.67 13.46 -13.34
C LEU A 15 -32.30 13.62 -14.01
N ALA A 16 -31.40 14.31 -13.35
CA ALA A 16 -29.99 14.31 -13.71
C ALA A 16 -29.42 12.88 -13.53
N PRO A 17 -28.78 12.29 -14.54
CA PRO A 17 -28.10 11.02 -14.37
C PRO A 17 -27.01 11.22 -13.33
N GLY A 18 -27.10 10.47 -12.22
CA GLY A 18 -26.05 10.42 -11.21
C GLY A 18 -24.74 10.03 -11.88
N TRP A 19 -23.79 10.92 -11.87
CA TRP A 19 -22.42 10.61 -12.23
C TRP A 19 -21.89 9.67 -11.13
N ALA A 20 -21.91 8.36 -11.42
CA ALA A 20 -21.04 7.42 -10.72
C ALA A 20 -19.61 7.87 -11.02
N GLY A 21 -19.03 8.65 -10.12
CA GLY A 21 -17.64 9.05 -10.20
C GLY A 21 -16.81 7.78 -10.23
N ALA A 22 -16.27 7.44 -11.41
CA ALA A 22 -15.24 6.42 -11.50
C ALA A 22 -14.12 6.85 -10.55
N GLN A 23 -13.88 6.05 -9.52
CA GLN A 23 -12.81 6.27 -8.56
C GLN A 23 -11.50 6.22 -9.36
N GLN A 24 -10.92 7.39 -9.66
CA GLN A 24 -9.65 7.47 -10.36
C GLN A 24 -8.59 6.91 -9.41
N THR A 25 -8.21 5.65 -9.63
CA THR A 25 -7.04 5.09 -8.96
C THR A 25 -5.81 5.82 -9.47
N LEU A 26 -5.01 6.38 -8.55
CA LEU A 26 -3.71 6.93 -8.91
C LEU A 26 -2.90 5.87 -9.69
N PRO A 27 -2.10 6.29 -10.69
CA PRO A 27 -1.25 5.37 -11.40
C PRO A 27 -0.29 4.68 -10.42
N ALA A 28 -0.05 3.39 -10.62
CA ALA A 28 0.89 2.62 -9.83
C ALA A 28 2.28 3.25 -9.90
N ASN A 29 2.83 3.62 -8.76
CA ASN A 29 4.12 4.31 -8.63
C ASN A 29 5.04 3.65 -7.60
N GLY A 30 4.84 2.36 -7.33
CA GLY A 30 5.56 1.62 -6.30
C GLY A 30 7.06 1.58 -6.54
N LEU A 31 7.79 1.88 -5.48
CA LEU A 31 9.25 1.87 -5.43
C LEU A 31 9.72 1.06 -4.21
N PHE A 32 10.92 0.51 -4.31
CA PHE A 32 11.67 0.07 -3.16
C PHE A 32 12.58 1.19 -2.65
N LEU A 33 12.42 1.52 -1.36
CA LEU A 33 13.42 2.26 -0.60
C LEU A 33 14.30 1.23 0.09
N VAL A 34 15.56 1.13 -0.35
CA VAL A 34 16.53 0.21 0.21
C VAL A 34 17.46 1.00 1.13
N ALA A 35 17.43 0.69 2.42
CA ALA A 35 18.25 1.37 3.41
C ALA A 35 19.74 1.22 3.05
N LYS A 36 20.47 2.34 2.97
CA LYS A 36 21.92 2.27 2.77
C LYS A 36 22.61 1.68 4.00
N PRO A 37 23.78 1.05 3.86
CA PRO A 37 24.54 0.53 5.01
C PRO A 37 24.87 1.60 6.05
N SER A 38 24.92 2.88 5.64
CA SER A 38 25.15 4.04 6.51
C SER A 38 23.92 4.50 7.29
N LEU A 39 22.73 4.01 6.96
CA LEU A 39 21.48 4.37 7.66
C LEU A 39 21.42 3.66 9.01
N LEU A 40 21.62 4.40 10.10
CA LEU A 40 21.69 3.86 11.46
C LEU A 40 20.36 3.91 12.22
N ASP A 41 19.27 4.46 11.62
CA ASP A 41 17.96 4.48 12.26
C ASP A 41 17.51 3.04 12.55
N PRO A 42 17.30 2.67 13.84
CA PRO A 42 16.92 1.30 14.21
C PRO A 42 15.59 0.82 13.62
N ASN A 43 14.71 1.75 13.25
CA ASN A 43 13.45 1.40 12.57
C ASN A 43 13.70 0.96 11.12
N PHE A 44 14.76 1.47 10.48
CA PHE A 44 14.98 1.28 9.05
C PHE A 44 16.34 0.67 8.67
N ALA A 45 17.24 0.50 9.61
CA ALA A 45 18.53 -0.15 9.32
C ALA A 45 18.32 -1.53 8.67
N ARG A 46 19.01 -1.79 7.53
CA ARG A 46 18.93 -3.04 6.75
C ARG A 46 17.51 -3.40 6.29
N THR A 47 16.67 -2.41 5.96
CA THR A 47 15.31 -2.66 5.46
C THR A 47 15.16 -2.39 3.98
N VAL A 48 14.17 -3.07 3.40
CA VAL A 48 13.57 -2.77 2.12
C VAL A 48 12.13 -2.38 2.36
N VAL A 49 11.76 -1.14 2.01
CA VAL A 49 10.40 -0.64 2.17
C VAL A 49 9.74 -0.53 0.80
N LEU A 50 8.66 -1.25 0.60
CA LEU A 50 7.78 -1.06 -0.55
C LEU A 50 6.92 0.18 -0.29
N VAL A 51 7.02 1.19 -1.13
CA VAL A 51 6.29 2.46 -0.96
C VAL A 51 5.45 2.80 -2.17
N THR A 52 4.38 3.55 -1.92
CA THR A 52 3.55 4.21 -2.93
C THR A 52 3.13 5.58 -2.43
N GLN A 53 2.81 6.49 -3.33
CA GLN A 53 2.33 7.82 -2.98
C GLN A 53 0.81 7.83 -2.86
N ALA A 54 0.29 8.45 -1.81
CA ALA A 54 -1.12 8.71 -1.62
C ALA A 54 -1.57 9.99 -2.35
N GLU A 55 -2.88 10.23 -2.43
CA GLU A 55 -3.47 11.38 -3.13
C GLU A 55 -3.05 12.73 -2.53
N ASP A 56 -2.80 12.78 -1.23
CA ASP A 56 -2.35 13.97 -0.51
C ASP A 56 -0.83 14.23 -0.63
N ALA A 57 -0.16 13.52 -1.53
CA ALA A 57 1.28 13.52 -1.72
C ALA A 57 2.09 12.98 -0.53
N SER A 58 1.46 12.39 0.48
CA SER A 58 2.16 11.59 1.49
C SER A 58 2.66 10.28 0.87
N THR A 59 3.65 9.67 1.49
CA THR A 59 4.15 8.35 1.09
C THR A 59 3.79 7.33 2.15
N VAL A 60 3.20 6.21 1.74
CA VAL A 60 2.88 5.07 2.60
C VAL A 60 3.60 3.83 2.11
N GLY A 61 3.98 2.95 3.02
CA GLY A 61 4.63 1.70 2.63
C GLY A 61 4.79 0.71 3.77
N VAL A 62 5.36 -0.43 3.46
CA VAL A 62 5.65 -1.50 4.43
C VAL A 62 7.06 -2.06 4.24
N ILE A 63 7.72 -2.36 5.34
CA ILE A 63 8.99 -3.09 5.34
C ILE A 63 8.72 -4.54 4.93
N ILE A 64 9.26 -4.99 3.81
CA ILE A 64 8.95 -6.30 3.23
C ILE A 64 9.96 -7.41 3.59
N ASN A 65 11.04 -7.07 4.26
CA ASN A 65 12.11 -8.01 4.59
C ASN A 65 12.33 -8.22 6.11
N ARG A 66 11.30 -7.97 6.93
CA ARG A 66 11.40 -8.13 8.40
C ARG A 66 10.30 -9.08 8.90
N PRO A 67 10.46 -10.41 8.70
CA PRO A 67 9.52 -11.39 9.24
C PRO A 67 9.54 -11.35 10.78
N SER A 68 8.42 -11.71 11.39
CA SER A 68 8.26 -11.72 12.85
C SER A 68 7.59 -13.00 13.33
N ASN A 69 7.60 -13.22 14.64
CA ASN A 69 6.91 -14.33 15.30
C ASN A 69 5.49 -13.95 15.77
N LEU A 70 4.96 -12.80 15.32
CA LEU A 70 3.61 -12.35 15.65
C LEU A 70 2.56 -13.28 15.05
N LYS A 71 1.44 -13.42 15.75
CA LYS A 71 0.30 -14.23 15.27
C LYS A 71 -0.86 -13.29 14.90
N LEU A 72 -1.51 -13.57 13.80
CA LEU A 72 -2.60 -12.75 13.29
C LEU A 72 -3.79 -12.64 14.28
N SER A 73 -4.01 -13.68 15.07
CA SER A 73 -5.02 -13.71 16.15
C SER A 73 -4.75 -12.70 17.29
N GLN A 74 -3.58 -12.08 17.36
CA GLN A 74 -3.28 -11.01 18.31
C GLN A 74 -3.80 -9.64 17.87
N PHE A 75 -4.16 -9.51 16.59
CA PHE A 75 -4.54 -8.25 15.94
C PHE A 75 -5.99 -8.23 15.45
N LEU A 76 -6.53 -9.37 15.10
CA LEU A 76 -7.87 -9.49 14.52
C LEU A 76 -8.77 -10.27 15.46
N SER A 77 -10.03 -9.87 15.47
CA SER A 77 -11.07 -10.53 16.27
C SER A 77 -11.38 -11.95 15.74
N PRO A 78 -11.98 -12.81 16.57
CA PRO A 78 -12.19 -14.23 16.24
C PRO A 78 -13.06 -14.50 15.00
N GLU A 79 -13.86 -13.52 14.55
CA GLU A 79 -14.67 -13.64 13.32
C GLU A 79 -13.83 -13.66 12.04
N PHE A 80 -12.58 -13.20 12.09
CA PHE A 80 -11.69 -13.28 10.94
C PHE A 80 -11.12 -14.71 10.80
N PRO A 81 -11.08 -15.29 9.60
CA PRO A 81 -10.58 -16.64 9.37
C PRO A 81 -9.03 -16.71 9.42
N THR A 82 -8.46 -16.29 10.54
CA THR A 82 -6.99 -16.15 10.74
C THR A 82 -6.25 -17.48 10.64
N GLN A 83 -6.94 -18.60 10.86
CA GLN A 83 -6.39 -19.94 10.73
C GLN A 83 -5.98 -20.32 9.29
N ASN A 84 -6.47 -19.60 8.30
CA ASN A 84 -6.11 -19.82 6.89
C ASN A 84 -4.75 -19.21 6.53
N TYR A 85 -4.27 -18.24 7.31
CA TYR A 85 -2.98 -17.57 7.08
C TYR A 85 -1.85 -18.40 7.71
N ARG A 86 -0.85 -18.77 6.89
CA ARG A 86 0.28 -19.64 7.30
C ARG A 86 1.64 -18.96 7.23
N ASP A 87 1.72 -17.88 6.48
CA ASP A 87 2.98 -17.14 6.31
C ASP A 87 3.33 -16.35 7.59
N PRO A 88 4.61 -15.97 7.78
CA PRO A 88 4.97 -15.06 8.84
C PRO A 88 4.32 -13.69 8.66
N ILE A 89 3.94 -13.05 9.75
CA ILE A 89 3.58 -11.63 9.75
C ILE A 89 4.88 -10.83 9.73
N PHE A 90 4.94 -9.82 8.88
CA PHE A 90 6.10 -8.93 8.79
C PHE A 90 5.92 -7.69 9.67
N ALA A 91 6.99 -7.20 10.29
CA ALA A 91 6.99 -5.89 10.95
C ALA A 91 7.04 -4.80 9.87
N GLY A 92 5.89 -4.23 9.51
CA GLY A 92 5.73 -3.33 8.36
C GLY A 92 6.26 -1.91 8.56
N GLY A 93 6.49 -1.50 9.80
CA GLY A 93 7.05 -0.19 10.10
C GLY A 93 6.74 0.33 11.50
N PRO A 94 7.23 1.55 11.83
CA PRO A 94 7.08 2.11 13.18
C PRO A 94 5.70 2.71 13.45
N VAL A 95 4.91 2.99 12.40
CA VAL A 95 3.61 3.68 12.52
C VAL A 95 2.53 2.66 12.83
N MET A 96 1.67 2.95 13.81
CA MET A 96 0.50 2.15 14.20
C MET A 96 0.80 0.64 14.24
N ARG A 97 1.75 0.21 15.05
CA ARG A 97 2.25 -1.19 15.12
C ARG A 97 1.17 -2.24 15.40
N GLN A 98 -0.01 -1.82 15.85
CA GLN A 98 -1.18 -2.67 16.08
C GLN A 98 -2.12 -2.73 14.85
N ALA A 99 -1.90 -1.90 13.84
CA ALA A 99 -2.69 -1.95 12.62
C ALA A 99 -2.22 -3.11 11.73
N ILE A 100 -3.19 -3.81 11.12
CA ILE A 100 -2.91 -4.83 10.11
C ILE A 100 -2.96 -4.18 8.73
N VAL A 101 -1.93 -4.46 7.95
CA VAL A 101 -1.80 -4.04 6.56
C VAL A 101 -1.63 -5.29 5.70
N ALA A 102 -2.31 -5.35 4.57
CA ALA A 102 -2.11 -6.39 3.57
C ALA A 102 -1.53 -5.80 2.29
N VAL A 103 -0.52 -6.46 1.72
CA VAL A 103 -0.11 -6.29 0.33
C VAL A 103 -0.55 -7.53 -0.43
N TYR A 104 -1.25 -7.36 -1.54
CA TYR A 104 -1.88 -8.47 -2.25
C TYR A 104 -1.93 -8.25 -3.75
N HIS A 105 -2.04 -9.37 -4.48
CA HIS A 105 -2.30 -9.36 -5.91
C HIS A 105 -3.80 -9.41 -6.19
N SER A 106 -4.25 -8.61 -7.16
CA SER A 106 -5.61 -8.64 -7.70
C SER A 106 -5.60 -8.22 -9.17
N ASP A 107 -6.26 -9.02 -10.02
CA ASP A 107 -6.46 -8.68 -11.43
C ASP A 107 -7.55 -7.60 -11.61
N ALA A 108 -8.41 -7.41 -10.61
CA ALA A 108 -9.46 -6.40 -10.60
C ALA A 108 -9.14 -5.27 -9.63
N VAL A 109 -9.67 -4.08 -9.90
CA VAL A 109 -9.62 -2.96 -8.96
C VAL A 109 -10.42 -3.33 -7.71
N PRO A 110 -9.84 -3.18 -6.50
CA PRO A 110 -10.53 -3.48 -5.26
C PRO A 110 -11.78 -2.62 -5.07
N GLU A 111 -12.86 -3.21 -4.55
CA GLU A 111 -14.10 -2.49 -4.23
C GLU A 111 -13.94 -1.61 -2.99
N ALA A 112 -13.23 -2.10 -1.97
CA ALA A 112 -12.92 -1.33 -0.77
C ALA A 112 -11.59 -0.57 -0.94
N PRO A 113 -11.35 0.52 -0.16
CA PRO A 113 -10.16 1.34 -0.29
C PRO A 113 -8.84 0.58 -0.24
N ALA A 114 -7.98 0.83 -1.21
CA ALA A 114 -6.63 0.28 -1.31
C ALA A 114 -5.73 1.21 -2.13
N PHE A 115 -4.46 1.27 -1.79
CA PHE A 115 -3.45 1.96 -2.58
C PHE A 115 -2.98 1.07 -3.73
N HIS A 116 -2.98 1.59 -4.95
CA HIS A 116 -2.43 0.89 -6.11
C HIS A 116 -0.91 1.05 -6.11
N VAL A 117 -0.19 -0.03 -5.84
CA VAL A 117 1.28 0.00 -5.67
C VAL A 117 2.00 -0.31 -6.97
N LEU A 118 1.67 -1.43 -7.59
CA LEU A 118 2.18 -1.91 -8.89
C LEU A 118 1.01 -2.41 -9.73
N LYS A 119 1.25 -2.70 -11.01
CA LYS A 119 0.25 -3.38 -11.83
C LYS A 119 -0.19 -4.67 -11.13
N GLY A 120 -1.47 -4.75 -10.77
CA GLY A 120 -2.05 -5.88 -10.07
C GLY A 120 -1.65 -6.02 -8.59
N VAL A 121 -0.88 -5.10 -8.02
CA VAL A 121 -0.49 -5.15 -6.59
C VAL A 121 -1.08 -3.96 -5.84
N TYR A 122 -1.74 -4.26 -4.75
CA TYR A 122 -2.42 -3.29 -3.90
C TYR A 122 -1.96 -3.40 -2.44
N LEU A 123 -2.02 -2.28 -1.72
CA LEU A 123 -1.83 -2.20 -0.28
C LEU A 123 -3.12 -1.71 0.37
N THR A 124 -3.58 -2.39 1.40
CA THR A 124 -4.82 -2.03 2.11
C THR A 124 -4.67 -2.16 3.62
N MET A 125 -5.43 -1.32 4.33
CA MET A 125 -5.70 -1.45 5.77
C MET A 125 -7.20 -1.66 6.02
N HIS A 126 -8.00 -1.73 4.94
CA HIS A 126 -9.45 -1.85 5.04
C HIS A 126 -9.87 -3.26 5.48
N PRO A 127 -10.70 -3.40 6.53
CA PRO A 127 -11.07 -4.71 7.07
C PRO A 127 -11.75 -5.62 6.06
N ASP A 128 -12.61 -5.08 5.18
CA ASP A 128 -13.32 -5.88 4.17
C ASP A 128 -12.36 -6.56 3.18
N ASN A 129 -11.31 -5.85 2.74
CA ASN A 129 -10.29 -6.44 1.88
C ASN A 129 -9.52 -7.52 2.63
N ILE A 130 -9.11 -7.26 3.88
CA ILE A 130 -8.38 -8.22 4.72
C ILE A 130 -9.22 -9.48 4.95
N GLN A 131 -10.52 -9.33 5.23
CA GLN A 131 -11.43 -10.46 5.43
C GLN A 131 -11.58 -11.31 4.16
N LYS A 132 -11.77 -10.66 2.99
CA LYS A 132 -11.83 -11.34 1.68
C LYS A 132 -10.54 -12.14 1.42
N LEU A 133 -9.37 -11.54 1.65
CA LEU A 133 -8.09 -12.19 1.44
C LEU A 133 -7.90 -13.41 2.35
N LEU A 134 -8.23 -13.29 3.63
CA LEU A 134 -8.13 -14.39 4.59
C LEU A 134 -9.13 -15.54 4.29
N ALA A 135 -10.25 -15.23 3.66
CA ALA A 135 -11.27 -16.22 3.29
C ALA A 135 -10.92 -16.98 2.00
N ASP A 136 -10.10 -16.40 1.12
CA ASP A 136 -9.73 -17.01 -0.16
C ASP A 136 -8.41 -17.80 -0.07
N PRO A 137 -8.43 -19.14 -0.14
CA PRO A 137 -7.21 -19.94 -0.05
C PRO A 137 -6.30 -19.82 -1.28
N LYS A 138 -6.76 -19.17 -2.36
CA LYS A 138 -5.98 -18.91 -3.59
C LYS A 138 -5.41 -17.51 -3.65
N ALA A 139 -5.83 -16.63 -2.75
CA ALA A 139 -5.35 -15.25 -2.71
C ALA A 139 -3.84 -15.21 -2.46
N ARG A 140 -3.13 -14.39 -3.25
CA ARG A 140 -1.71 -14.13 -3.07
C ARG A 140 -1.54 -12.83 -2.30
N TYR A 141 -1.14 -12.91 -1.03
CA TYR A 141 -1.00 -11.75 -0.17
C TYR A 141 0.02 -11.97 0.94
N ARG A 142 0.44 -10.89 1.57
CA ARG A 142 1.25 -10.86 2.79
C ARG A 142 0.66 -9.91 3.80
N ILE A 143 0.81 -10.26 5.07
CA ILE A 143 0.31 -9.47 6.19
C ILE A 143 1.47 -8.80 6.93
N TYR A 144 1.25 -7.56 7.29
CA TYR A 144 2.18 -6.70 8.00
C TYR A 144 1.53 -6.15 9.25
N ALA A 145 2.29 -6.05 10.35
CA ALA A 145 1.92 -5.33 11.57
C ALA A 145 2.58 -3.94 11.52
N GLY A 146 1.76 -2.90 11.54
CA GLY A 146 2.20 -1.52 11.34
C GLY A 146 2.61 -1.21 9.90
N PHE A 147 2.96 0.04 9.67
CA PHE A 147 3.38 0.55 8.36
C PHE A 147 4.45 1.64 8.51
N SER A 148 5.01 2.07 7.39
CA SER A 148 5.92 3.20 7.28
C SER A 148 5.20 4.34 6.57
N GLY A 149 5.37 5.56 7.05
CA GLY A 149 4.70 6.72 6.47
C GLY A 149 5.57 7.95 6.53
N TRP A 150 5.49 8.77 5.48
CA TRP A 150 6.18 10.05 5.36
C TRP A 150 5.18 11.11 4.95
N ALA A 151 5.16 12.22 5.67
CA ALA A 151 4.42 13.41 5.28
C ALA A 151 4.94 13.95 3.93
N PRO A 152 4.16 14.77 3.21
CA PRO A 152 4.62 15.41 1.98
C PRO A 152 5.98 16.08 2.18
N ARG A 153 6.91 15.82 1.27
CA ARG A 153 8.31 16.30 1.28
C ARG A 153 9.22 15.80 2.42
N GLN A 154 8.71 14.99 3.35
CA GLN A 154 9.57 14.40 4.39
C GLN A 154 10.57 13.43 3.76
N LEU A 155 10.12 12.54 2.87
CA LEU A 155 10.97 11.55 2.21
C LEU A 155 12.07 12.20 1.35
N GLU A 156 11.78 13.32 0.66
CA GLU A 156 12.78 14.07 -0.10
C GLU A 156 13.90 14.59 0.82
N SER A 157 13.57 15.01 2.03
CA SER A 157 14.58 15.46 3.00
C SER A 157 15.49 14.31 3.47
N GLU A 158 14.97 13.11 3.56
CA GLU A 158 15.75 11.90 3.88
C GLU A 158 16.65 11.48 2.71
N PHE A 159 16.19 11.65 1.48
CA PHE A 159 17.02 11.45 0.28
C PHE A 159 18.22 12.41 0.24
N MET A 160 18.04 13.67 0.65
CA MET A 160 19.15 14.63 0.74
C MET A 160 20.20 14.23 1.80
N ARG A 161 19.82 13.45 2.81
CA ARG A 161 20.72 12.90 3.81
C ARG A 161 21.37 11.58 3.38
N ASP A 162 21.14 11.16 2.15
CA ASP A 162 21.74 9.98 1.53
C ASP A 162 21.43 8.67 2.25
N GLY A 163 20.26 8.53 2.86
CA GLY A 163 19.86 7.35 3.63
C GLY A 163 19.38 6.16 2.81
N TRP A 164 18.96 6.40 1.55
CA TRP A 164 18.24 5.42 0.75
C TRP A 164 18.78 5.26 -0.66
N PHE A 165 18.78 4.02 -1.16
CA PHE A 165 18.73 3.74 -2.58
C PHE A 165 17.26 3.63 -3.00
N VAL A 166 16.95 4.09 -4.22
CA VAL A 166 15.61 3.99 -4.80
C VAL A 166 15.67 3.06 -6.00
N LEU A 167 14.88 1.99 -5.97
CA LEU A 167 14.80 1.01 -7.06
C LEU A 167 13.34 0.84 -7.49
N PRO A 168 13.08 0.58 -8.78
CA PRO A 168 11.76 0.14 -9.21
C PRO A 168 11.36 -1.13 -8.45
N ALA A 169 10.14 -1.15 -7.90
CA ALA A 169 9.61 -2.35 -7.29
C ALA A 169 9.09 -3.32 -8.35
N ASP A 170 9.16 -4.60 -8.04
CA ASP A 170 8.55 -5.66 -8.83
C ASP A 170 7.85 -6.69 -7.95
N GLU A 171 6.82 -7.32 -8.49
CA GLU A 171 5.95 -8.22 -7.75
C GLU A 171 6.68 -9.48 -7.26
N ALA A 172 7.62 -10.00 -8.06
CA ALA A 172 8.33 -11.23 -7.70
C ALA A 172 9.16 -11.01 -6.41
N MET A 173 9.74 -9.82 -6.25
CA MET A 173 10.47 -9.46 -5.03
C MET A 173 9.55 -9.15 -3.85
N VAL A 174 8.37 -8.57 -4.10
CA VAL A 174 7.37 -8.31 -3.04
C VAL A 174 6.93 -9.61 -2.38
N PHE A 175 6.72 -10.68 -3.16
CA PHE A 175 6.19 -11.96 -2.68
C PHE A 175 7.24 -13.08 -2.62
N ARG A 176 8.53 -12.77 -2.65
CA ARG A 176 9.58 -13.81 -2.57
C ARG A 176 9.65 -14.46 -1.18
N ASN A 177 9.92 -15.76 -1.13
CA ASN A 177 9.97 -16.50 0.14
C ASN A 177 11.18 -16.16 1.02
N ASP A 178 12.35 -15.94 0.41
CA ASP A 178 13.56 -15.48 1.10
C ASP A 178 13.54 -13.96 1.27
N ALA A 179 12.85 -13.49 2.30
CA ALA A 179 12.77 -12.07 2.58
C ALA A 179 14.03 -11.52 3.29
N GLU A 180 14.76 -12.35 4.07
CA GLU A 180 15.91 -11.90 4.85
C GLU A 180 17.09 -11.52 3.96
N GLY A 181 17.36 -12.27 2.88
CA GLY A 181 18.42 -11.97 1.91
C GLY A 181 18.12 -10.79 0.98
N LEU A 182 16.89 -10.28 0.97
CA LEU A 182 16.44 -9.27 0.02
C LEU A 182 17.22 -7.95 0.12
N TRP A 183 17.56 -7.53 1.34
CA TRP A 183 18.28 -6.27 1.54
C TRP A 183 19.69 -6.33 0.95
N ASP A 184 20.45 -7.38 1.22
CA ASP A 184 21.82 -7.54 0.71
C ASP A 184 21.83 -7.57 -0.82
N GLU A 185 20.90 -8.31 -1.44
CA GLU A 185 20.73 -8.39 -2.90
C GLU A 185 20.44 -7.02 -3.52
N LEU A 186 19.48 -6.27 -2.95
CA LEU A 186 19.09 -4.98 -3.51
C LEU A 186 20.13 -3.88 -3.27
N VAL A 187 20.89 -3.92 -2.18
CA VAL A 187 22.05 -3.05 -1.96
C VAL A 187 23.10 -3.30 -3.04
N GLU A 188 23.46 -4.57 -3.27
CA GLU A 188 24.43 -4.92 -4.32
C GLU A 188 23.96 -4.50 -5.71
N ARG A 189 22.67 -4.71 -6.03
CA ARG A 189 22.05 -4.27 -7.29
C ARG A 189 22.09 -2.74 -7.45
N ALA A 190 21.84 -1.99 -6.38
CA ALA A 190 21.88 -0.53 -6.38
C ALA A 190 23.30 0.00 -6.60
N MET A 191 24.28 -0.59 -5.92
CA MET A 191 25.70 -0.21 -6.06
C MET A 191 26.24 -0.48 -7.47
N ARG A 192 25.83 -1.58 -8.11
CA ARG A 192 26.22 -1.89 -9.50
C ARG A 192 25.63 -0.91 -10.52
N ARG A 193 24.50 -0.29 -10.26
CA ARG A 193 23.87 0.71 -11.15
C ARG A 193 24.55 2.07 -11.14
N GLY A 194 25.44 2.33 -10.18
CA GLY A 194 26.08 3.63 -10.00
C GLY A 194 25.12 4.72 -9.46
N PRO A 195 25.64 5.92 -9.14
CA PRO A 195 24.80 7.01 -8.66
C PRO A 195 23.75 7.38 -9.70
N GLN A 196 22.48 7.37 -9.30
CA GLN A 196 21.39 7.87 -10.14
C GLN A 196 21.54 9.40 -10.25
N THR A 197 22.18 9.85 -11.32
CA THR A 197 22.22 11.28 -11.66
C THR A 197 20.78 11.74 -11.95
N ARG A 198 20.23 12.53 -11.06
CA ARG A 198 18.99 13.27 -11.36
C ARG A 198 19.27 14.19 -12.55
N LYS A 199 18.56 13.97 -13.66
CA LYS A 199 18.38 14.99 -14.70
C LYS A 199 17.23 15.89 -14.31
#